data_95873a1acf41a9639bb1bfb2e2d93432
#
_entry.id   95873a1acf41a9639bb1bfb2e2d93432
#
_cell.length_a   1.000
_cell.length_b   1.000
_cell.length_c   1.000
_cell.angle_alpha   90.00
_cell.angle_beta   90.00
_cell.angle_gamma   90.00
#
_symmetry.space_group_name_H-M   'P 1'
#
loop_
_entity.id
_entity.type
_entity.pdbx_description
1 polymer ?
#
loop_
_entity_poly.entity_id
_entity_poly.type
_entity_poly.pdbx_seq_one_letter_code
_entity_poly.pdbx_strand_id
1 'polypeptide(L)'
;MLVSATEMLKKAKEGHYAVGQFNINNLEWTKAILATAQELNSPVILGVSEGAGKYMTGFKTVAAMVKAMIEEMNITVPVALHLDHGSYDGCYKCIKAGFSSIMFDGSHYPIEENVEKTKELVKVAHAMGLSIEAEVGSIGGEEDGVVGMGECADPDECKAISDLGIDFLVAGIGNIHGKYPENWQGLSFETLDAIQQKTGAMPLVLHGGTGIPADMIKKAIDLGVAKINVNTECQLSFAAATREYIEAGKDQQGKGFDPRKLLAPGAEAIKATVKEKMELFGSVGKA
;
A
#
# COMPACT_ATOMS: atom_id res chain seq x y z
N MET A 1 -5.53 -6.09 -16.52
CA MET A 1 -4.90 -4.83 -17.05
C MET A 1 -4.68 -3.89 -15.87
N LEU A 2 -3.52 -3.21 -15.81
CA LEU A 2 -3.29 -2.20 -14.78
C LEU A 2 -4.25 -1.03 -14.96
N VAL A 3 -4.78 -0.54 -13.83
CA VAL A 3 -5.67 0.63 -13.77
C VAL A 3 -5.13 1.66 -12.78
N SER A 4 -5.52 2.93 -12.96
CA SER A 4 -5.37 3.96 -11.95
C SER A 4 -6.14 3.58 -10.68
N ALA A 5 -5.68 3.97 -9.50
CA ALA A 5 -6.38 3.71 -8.25
C ALA A 5 -7.55 4.66 -7.98
N THR A 6 -7.71 5.74 -8.76
CA THR A 6 -8.71 6.79 -8.55
C THR A 6 -10.12 6.25 -8.37
N GLU A 7 -10.63 5.49 -9.35
CA GLU A 7 -12.03 5.03 -9.32
C GLU A 7 -12.26 3.93 -8.27
N MET A 8 -11.28 3.02 -8.06
CA MET A 8 -11.43 1.98 -7.03
C MET A 8 -11.49 2.58 -5.62
N LEU A 9 -10.74 3.66 -5.35
CA LEU A 9 -10.74 4.29 -4.04
C LEU A 9 -11.94 5.20 -3.80
N LYS A 10 -12.46 5.87 -4.83
CA LYS A 10 -13.75 6.57 -4.72
C LYS A 10 -14.87 5.60 -4.36
N LYS A 11 -14.99 4.47 -5.09
CA LYS A 11 -15.96 3.42 -4.79
C LYS A 11 -15.78 2.84 -3.40
N ALA A 12 -14.53 2.66 -2.95
CA ALA A 12 -14.22 2.16 -1.61
C ALA A 12 -14.74 3.11 -0.53
N LYS A 13 -14.45 4.39 -0.66
CA LYS A 13 -14.95 5.41 0.26
C LYS A 13 -16.48 5.46 0.30
N GLU A 14 -17.12 5.54 -0.87
CA GLU A 14 -18.59 5.56 -0.99
C GLU A 14 -19.24 4.30 -0.45
N GLY A 15 -18.58 3.15 -0.61
CA GLY A 15 -19.06 1.83 -0.18
C GLY A 15 -18.66 1.44 1.24
N HIS A 16 -18.00 2.31 2.00
CA HIS A 16 -17.50 2.04 3.35
C HIS A 16 -16.69 0.74 3.45
N TYR A 17 -15.70 0.59 2.56
CA TYR A 17 -14.68 -0.44 2.61
C TYR A 17 -13.33 0.14 2.24
N ALA A 18 -12.25 -0.58 2.46
CA ALA A 18 -10.92 -0.14 2.01
C ALA A 18 -10.29 -1.17 1.06
N VAL A 19 -9.56 -0.68 0.06
CA VAL A 19 -8.71 -1.51 -0.81
C VAL A 19 -7.37 -1.73 -0.11
N GLY A 20 -6.95 -2.99 -0.01
CA GLY A 20 -5.63 -3.33 0.52
C GLY A 20 -4.53 -2.96 -0.47
N GLN A 21 -3.51 -2.23 0.02
CA GLN A 21 -2.21 -2.17 -0.63
C GLN A 21 -1.29 -3.18 0.04
N PHE A 22 -0.75 -4.10 -0.74
CA PHE A 22 0.24 -5.06 -0.29
C PHE A 22 1.55 -4.81 -1.02
N ASN A 23 2.65 -4.65 -0.26
CA ASN A 23 3.96 -4.40 -0.84
C ASN A 23 4.49 -5.68 -1.49
N ILE A 24 5.12 -5.53 -2.66
CA ILE A 24 5.75 -6.62 -3.41
C ILE A 24 7.27 -6.44 -3.43
N ASN A 25 7.98 -7.57 -3.24
CA ASN A 25 9.44 -7.58 -3.23
C ASN A 25 10.04 -8.55 -4.27
N ASN A 26 9.21 -9.44 -4.82
CA ASN A 26 9.63 -10.47 -5.78
C ASN A 26 8.42 -11.12 -6.46
N LEU A 27 8.68 -12.16 -7.26
CA LEU A 27 7.66 -12.90 -7.99
C LEU A 27 6.69 -13.64 -7.07
N GLU A 28 7.17 -14.25 -5.98
CA GLU A 28 6.36 -15.04 -5.04
C GLU A 28 5.30 -14.18 -4.34
N TRP A 29 5.69 -12.97 -3.87
CA TRP A 29 4.77 -11.99 -3.30
C TRP A 29 3.71 -11.58 -4.30
N THR A 30 4.14 -11.15 -5.49
CA THR A 30 3.25 -10.68 -6.54
C THR A 30 2.23 -11.74 -6.92
N LYS A 31 2.69 -12.99 -7.10
CA LYS A 31 1.84 -14.12 -7.44
C LYS A 31 0.81 -14.42 -6.35
N ALA A 32 1.23 -14.44 -5.08
CA ALA A 32 0.35 -14.73 -3.96
C ALA A 32 -0.76 -13.68 -3.83
N ILE A 33 -0.41 -12.39 -3.91
CA ILE A 33 -1.35 -11.30 -3.78
C ILE A 33 -2.34 -11.27 -4.95
N LEU A 34 -1.87 -11.39 -6.20
CA LEU A 34 -2.74 -11.40 -7.38
C LEU A 34 -3.70 -12.59 -7.39
N ALA A 35 -3.21 -13.79 -7.05
CA ALA A 35 -4.06 -14.99 -6.98
C ALA A 35 -5.17 -14.83 -5.94
N THR A 36 -4.85 -14.30 -4.75
CA THR A 36 -5.84 -14.07 -3.69
C THR A 36 -6.86 -13.00 -4.08
N ALA A 37 -6.40 -11.89 -4.68
CA ALA A 37 -7.29 -10.84 -5.16
C ALA A 37 -8.29 -11.37 -6.21
N GLN A 38 -7.81 -12.18 -7.16
CA GLN A 38 -8.66 -12.81 -8.18
C GLN A 38 -9.65 -13.80 -7.55
N GLU A 39 -9.20 -14.66 -6.63
CA GLU A 39 -10.06 -15.64 -5.94
C GLU A 39 -11.19 -14.97 -5.18
N LEU A 40 -10.90 -13.85 -4.50
CA LEU A 40 -11.86 -13.13 -3.67
C LEU A 40 -12.67 -12.07 -4.45
N ASN A 41 -12.47 -11.93 -5.74
CA ASN A 41 -13.06 -10.85 -6.54
C ASN A 41 -12.89 -9.48 -5.87
N SER A 42 -11.66 -9.17 -5.43
CA SER A 42 -11.29 -7.95 -4.70
C SER A 42 -10.38 -7.07 -5.54
N PRO A 43 -10.60 -5.75 -5.62
CA PRO A 43 -9.60 -4.84 -6.16
C PRO A 43 -8.35 -4.87 -5.27
N VAL A 44 -7.18 -4.59 -5.85
CA VAL A 44 -5.91 -4.62 -5.11
C VAL A 44 -4.92 -3.58 -5.61
N ILE A 45 -4.09 -3.08 -4.70
CA ILE A 45 -2.96 -2.21 -4.99
C ILE A 45 -1.66 -2.96 -4.65
N LEU A 46 -0.76 -3.05 -5.62
CA LEU A 46 0.59 -3.58 -5.43
C LEU A 46 1.53 -2.41 -5.14
N GLY A 47 1.99 -2.29 -3.90
CA GLY A 47 2.91 -1.24 -3.46
C GLY A 47 4.36 -1.62 -3.75
N VAL A 48 5.15 -0.66 -4.21
CA VAL A 48 6.58 -0.83 -4.48
C VAL A 48 7.32 0.37 -3.94
N SER A 49 8.12 0.19 -2.90
CA SER A 49 9.02 1.23 -2.40
C SER A 49 10.24 1.39 -3.32
N GLU A 50 10.99 2.48 -3.16
CA GLU A 50 12.23 2.66 -3.93
C GLU A 50 13.27 1.57 -3.62
N GLY A 51 13.33 1.14 -2.35
CA GLY A 51 14.18 0.02 -1.92
C GLY A 51 13.79 -1.30 -2.59
N ALA A 52 12.50 -1.63 -2.62
CA ALA A 52 11.99 -2.81 -3.31
C ALA A 52 12.23 -2.74 -4.83
N GLY A 53 12.02 -1.56 -5.43
CA GLY A 53 12.33 -1.32 -6.84
C GLY A 53 13.80 -1.56 -7.16
N LYS A 54 14.71 -1.06 -6.32
CA LYS A 54 16.15 -1.29 -6.44
C LYS A 54 16.52 -2.77 -6.28
N TYR A 55 15.93 -3.45 -5.28
CA TYR A 55 16.13 -4.88 -5.05
C TYR A 55 15.71 -5.72 -6.28
N MET A 56 14.58 -5.39 -6.89
CA MET A 56 14.09 -6.04 -8.11
C MET A 56 14.76 -5.52 -9.41
N THR A 57 15.92 -4.88 -9.31
CA THR A 57 16.76 -4.35 -10.40
C THR A 57 16.25 -3.09 -11.10
N GLY A 58 15.09 -2.58 -10.75
CA GLY A 58 14.54 -1.32 -11.24
C GLY A 58 13.05 -1.36 -11.54
N PHE A 59 12.42 -0.19 -11.57
CA PHE A 59 10.97 -0.04 -11.76
C PHE A 59 10.46 -0.60 -13.10
N LYS A 60 11.28 -0.57 -14.17
CA LYS A 60 10.91 -1.18 -15.46
C LYS A 60 10.76 -2.69 -15.35
N THR A 61 11.65 -3.34 -14.60
CA THR A 61 11.58 -4.79 -14.34
C THR A 61 10.31 -5.12 -13.57
N VAL A 62 10.02 -4.34 -12.52
CA VAL A 62 8.79 -4.49 -11.73
C VAL A 62 7.54 -4.34 -12.60
N ALA A 63 7.45 -3.27 -13.38
CA ALA A 63 6.29 -3.03 -14.24
C ALA A 63 6.11 -4.12 -15.31
N ALA A 64 7.21 -4.61 -15.91
CA ALA A 64 7.17 -5.68 -16.88
C ALA A 64 6.71 -7.01 -16.26
N MET A 65 7.27 -7.36 -15.09
CA MET A 65 6.88 -8.55 -14.32
C MET A 65 5.39 -8.53 -13.98
N VAL A 66 4.91 -7.44 -13.36
CA VAL A 66 3.51 -7.34 -12.94
C VAL A 66 2.55 -7.41 -14.13
N LYS A 67 2.84 -6.71 -15.23
CA LYS A 67 2.01 -6.75 -16.45
C LYS A 67 1.94 -8.16 -17.04
N ALA A 68 3.08 -8.82 -17.18
CA ALA A 68 3.13 -10.20 -17.68
C ALA A 68 2.35 -11.15 -16.76
N MET A 69 2.50 -11.04 -15.44
CA MET A 69 1.78 -11.89 -14.49
C MET A 69 0.26 -11.68 -14.53
N ILE A 70 -0.21 -10.43 -14.67
CA ILE A 70 -1.64 -10.14 -14.83
C ILE A 70 -2.19 -10.84 -16.06
N GLU A 71 -1.46 -10.84 -17.18
CA GLU A 71 -1.85 -11.50 -18.42
C GLU A 71 -1.83 -13.02 -18.29
N GLU A 72 -0.69 -13.60 -17.91
CA GLU A 72 -0.51 -15.06 -17.80
C GLU A 72 -1.42 -15.73 -16.75
N MET A 73 -1.72 -15.03 -15.65
CA MET A 73 -2.62 -15.51 -14.61
C MET A 73 -4.10 -15.21 -14.89
N ASN A 74 -4.43 -14.57 -16.02
CA ASN A 74 -5.78 -14.15 -16.37
C ASN A 74 -6.47 -13.33 -15.26
N ILE A 75 -5.75 -12.36 -14.69
CA ILE A 75 -6.28 -11.50 -13.63
C ILE A 75 -7.25 -10.48 -14.24
N THR A 76 -8.50 -10.53 -13.81
CA THR A 76 -9.60 -9.68 -14.28
C THR A 76 -10.00 -8.59 -13.30
N VAL A 77 -9.68 -8.78 -12.01
CA VAL A 77 -9.94 -7.76 -10.98
C VAL A 77 -9.09 -6.49 -11.22
N PRO A 78 -9.57 -5.30 -10.80
CA PRO A 78 -8.78 -4.08 -10.88
C PRO A 78 -7.48 -4.19 -10.07
N VAL A 79 -6.34 -3.93 -10.71
CA VAL A 79 -5.01 -3.92 -10.09
C VAL A 79 -4.34 -2.58 -10.36
N ALA A 80 -3.90 -1.87 -9.33
CA ALA A 80 -3.02 -0.72 -9.46
C ALA A 80 -1.59 -1.09 -9.06
N LEU A 81 -0.61 -0.69 -9.87
CA LEU A 81 0.82 -0.75 -9.52
C LEU A 81 1.25 0.63 -9.04
N HIS A 82 1.61 0.72 -7.78
CA HIS A 82 1.76 1.96 -7.03
C HIS A 82 3.17 2.13 -6.47
N LEU A 83 3.78 3.30 -6.70
CA LEU A 83 4.98 3.70 -5.97
C LEU A 83 4.59 4.08 -4.55
N ASP A 84 5.22 3.44 -3.56
CA ASP A 84 4.99 3.66 -2.14
C ASP A 84 6.14 4.48 -1.54
N HIS A 85 5.86 5.55 -0.80
CA HIS A 85 6.83 6.50 -0.27
C HIS A 85 7.87 6.98 -1.30
N GLY A 86 7.38 7.53 -2.42
CA GLY A 86 8.24 7.98 -3.51
C GLY A 86 8.89 9.32 -3.25
N SER A 87 10.19 9.43 -3.53
CA SER A 87 10.84 10.73 -3.70
C SER A 87 10.31 11.45 -4.96
N TYR A 88 10.56 12.76 -5.06
CA TYR A 88 10.18 13.54 -6.23
C TYR A 88 10.72 12.93 -7.54
N ASP A 89 12.01 12.55 -7.56
CA ASP A 89 12.63 11.87 -8.69
C ASP A 89 12.08 10.45 -8.91
N GLY A 90 11.77 9.73 -7.83
CA GLY A 90 11.18 8.39 -7.86
C GLY A 90 9.83 8.38 -8.59
N CYS A 91 8.99 9.39 -8.35
CA CYS A 91 7.73 9.58 -9.04
C CYS A 91 7.91 9.62 -10.56
N TYR A 92 8.84 10.42 -11.07
CA TYR A 92 9.12 10.50 -12.52
C TYR A 92 9.66 9.19 -13.09
N LYS A 93 10.51 8.49 -12.33
CA LYS A 93 11.03 7.18 -12.75
C LYS A 93 9.91 6.14 -12.88
N CYS A 94 8.96 6.12 -11.94
CA CYS A 94 7.82 5.20 -11.96
C CYS A 94 6.83 5.53 -13.09
N ILE A 95 6.54 6.81 -13.33
CA ILE A 95 5.73 7.24 -14.48
C ILE A 95 6.35 6.72 -15.79
N LYS A 96 7.66 6.92 -16.00
CA LYS A 96 8.38 6.43 -17.17
C LYS A 96 8.44 4.91 -17.28
N ALA A 97 8.42 4.21 -16.14
CA ALA A 97 8.45 2.74 -16.10
C ALA A 97 7.11 2.10 -16.44
N GLY A 98 6.01 2.86 -16.42
CA GLY A 98 4.66 2.40 -16.73
C GLY A 98 3.90 1.87 -15.51
N PHE A 99 4.11 2.45 -14.35
CA PHE A 99 3.22 2.33 -13.18
C PHE A 99 1.88 2.98 -13.49
N SER A 100 0.86 2.63 -12.73
CA SER A 100 -0.49 3.20 -12.88
C SER A 100 -0.90 4.14 -11.75
N SER A 101 -0.04 4.24 -10.72
CA SER A 101 -0.27 5.04 -9.53
C SER A 101 1.07 5.41 -8.88
N ILE A 102 1.16 6.56 -8.26
CA ILE A 102 2.34 7.01 -7.52
C ILE A 102 1.95 7.67 -6.22
N MET A 103 2.82 7.55 -5.20
CA MET A 103 2.79 8.40 -4.02
C MET A 103 4.01 9.31 -4.02
N PHE A 104 3.77 10.59 -3.78
CA PHE A 104 4.82 11.54 -3.45
C PHE A 104 4.84 11.75 -1.93
N ASP A 105 5.92 11.31 -1.30
CA ASP A 105 6.15 11.57 0.12
C ASP A 105 6.87 12.91 0.30
N GLY A 106 6.05 13.94 0.48
CA GLY A 106 6.50 15.30 0.74
C GLY A 106 6.51 15.68 2.23
N SER A 107 6.24 14.73 3.13
CA SER A 107 6.08 14.98 4.57
C SER A 107 7.32 15.57 5.26
N HIS A 108 8.50 15.33 4.72
CA HIS A 108 9.77 15.84 5.22
C HIS A 108 10.15 17.24 4.71
N TYR A 109 9.36 17.81 3.78
CA TYR A 109 9.52 19.19 3.32
C TYR A 109 8.63 20.15 4.13
N PRO A 110 9.00 21.47 4.21
CA PRO A 110 8.04 22.48 4.62
C PRO A 110 6.78 22.40 3.75
N ILE A 111 5.63 22.76 4.32
CA ILE A 111 4.33 22.60 3.63
C ILE A 111 4.29 23.32 2.28
N GLU A 112 4.90 24.51 2.17
CA GLU A 112 4.95 25.27 0.94
C GLU A 112 5.69 24.52 -0.18
N GLU A 113 6.79 23.85 0.14
CA GLU A 113 7.56 23.05 -0.80
C GLU A 113 6.82 21.75 -1.17
N ASN A 114 6.18 21.09 -0.19
CA ASN A 114 5.31 19.95 -0.45
C ASN A 114 4.18 20.32 -1.43
N VAL A 115 3.52 21.45 -1.21
CA VAL A 115 2.46 21.97 -2.09
C VAL A 115 2.98 22.22 -3.53
N GLU A 116 4.12 22.87 -3.69
CA GLU A 116 4.68 23.15 -5.03
C GLU A 116 5.01 21.87 -5.79
N LYS A 117 5.72 20.94 -5.15
CA LYS A 117 6.11 19.66 -5.76
C LYS A 117 4.89 18.78 -6.08
N THR A 118 3.95 18.69 -5.15
CA THR A 118 2.70 17.94 -5.35
C THR A 118 1.90 18.50 -6.52
N LYS A 119 1.74 19.81 -6.60
CA LYS A 119 1.03 20.48 -7.70
C LYS A 119 1.61 20.19 -9.08
N GLU A 120 2.93 20.09 -9.17
CA GLU A 120 3.60 19.74 -10.43
C GLU A 120 3.36 18.27 -10.76
N LEU A 121 3.56 17.36 -9.79
CA LEU A 121 3.37 15.93 -9.99
C LEU A 121 1.94 15.55 -10.33
N VAL A 122 0.93 16.21 -9.76
CA VAL A 122 -0.49 16.04 -10.12
C VAL A 122 -0.70 16.24 -11.62
N LYS A 123 -0.17 17.33 -12.18
CA LYS A 123 -0.31 17.62 -13.61
C LYS A 123 0.33 16.54 -14.47
N VAL A 124 1.52 16.07 -14.09
CA VAL A 124 2.25 15.07 -14.86
C VAL A 124 1.59 13.70 -14.74
N ALA A 125 1.20 13.28 -13.53
CA ALA A 125 0.53 12.02 -13.29
C ALA A 125 -0.80 11.93 -14.06
N HIS A 126 -1.66 12.95 -13.94
CA HIS A 126 -2.94 12.98 -14.63
C HIS A 126 -2.80 13.04 -16.15
N ALA A 127 -1.83 13.79 -16.68
CA ALA A 127 -1.55 13.81 -18.12
C ALA A 127 -1.16 12.42 -18.68
N MET A 128 -0.62 11.55 -17.84
CA MET A 128 -0.23 10.17 -18.16
C MET A 128 -1.28 9.13 -17.74
N GLY A 129 -2.42 9.56 -17.17
CA GLY A 129 -3.50 8.68 -16.71
C GLY A 129 -3.22 7.93 -15.43
N LEU A 130 -2.27 8.39 -14.61
CA LEU A 130 -1.96 7.81 -13.31
C LEU A 130 -2.74 8.51 -12.20
N SER A 131 -3.00 7.79 -11.10
CA SER A 131 -3.40 8.38 -9.84
C SER A 131 -2.19 8.82 -9.01
N ILE A 132 -2.41 9.81 -8.15
CA ILE A 132 -1.39 10.34 -7.25
C ILE A 132 -1.90 10.45 -5.81
N GLU A 133 -1.10 9.93 -4.89
CA GLU A 133 -1.19 10.06 -3.43
C GLU A 133 -0.19 11.10 -2.94
N ALA A 134 -0.56 11.85 -1.91
CA ALA A 134 0.38 12.73 -1.21
C ALA A 134 0.25 12.58 0.30
N GLU A 135 1.29 12.95 1.05
CA GLU A 135 1.37 12.80 2.50
C GLU A 135 1.44 14.14 3.22
N VAL A 136 0.71 14.22 4.35
CA VAL A 136 0.76 15.32 5.32
C VAL A 136 0.95 14.77 6.74
N GLY A 137 1.73 15.45 7.57
CA GLY A 137 2.19 14.90 8.84
C GLY A 137 3.30 13.87 8.61
N SER A 138 3.50 12.95 9.53
CA SER A 138 4.46 11.86 9.34
C SER A 138 3.96 10.55 9.93
N ILE A 139 4.26 9.45 9.25
CA ILE A 139 4.02 8.11 9.76
C ILE A 139 5.18 7.73 10.67
N GLY A 140 4.88 7.19 11.86
CA GLY A 140 5.92 6.77 12.81
C GLY A 140 6.63 5.49 12.35
N GLY A 141 7.78 5.16 13.02
CA GLY A 141 8.54 3.95 12.74
C GLY A 141 9.52 4.09 11.58
N GLU A 142 9.92 2.96 11.01
CA GLU A 142 10.91 2.91 9.93
C GLU A 142 10.37 2.12 8.74
N GLU A 143 10.51 2.70 7.54
CA GLU A 143 10.29 1.99 6.27
C GLU A 143 11.40 2.40 5.28
N ASP A 144 12.06 1.39 4.69
CA ASP A 144 13.19 1.55 3.75
C ASP A 144 14.32 2.48 4.25
N GLY A 145 14.57 2.50 5.58
CA GLY A 145 15.60 3.34 6.20
C GLY A 145 15.17 4.78 6.48
N VAL A 146 13.92 5.14 6.18
CA VAL A 146 13.33 6.42 6.54
C VAL A 146 12.62 6.27 7.89
N VAL A 147 13.01 7.08 8.86
CA VAL A 147 12.43 7.08 10.21
C VAL A 147 11.48 8.26 10.35
N GLY A 148 10.20 7.97 10.59
CA GLY A 148 9.18 8.97 10.87
C GLY A 148 8.97 9.16 12.38
N MET A 149 8.61 10.38 12.77
CA MET A 149 8.35 10.73 14.18
C MET A 149 6.90 10.43 14.61
N GLY A 150 6.00 10.16 13.65
CA GLY A 150 4.60 9.85 13.93
C GLY A 150 3.77 11.08 14.32
N GLU A 151 4.08 12.24 13.72
CA GLU A 151 3.35 13.47 13.97
C GLU A 151 1.98 13.43 13.31
N CYS A 152 0.94 13.78 14.09
CA CYS A 152 -0.41 13.93 13.54
C CYS A 152 -0.45 15.09 12.53
N ALA A 153 -1.12 14.84 11.41
CA ALA A 153 -1.28 15.81 10.35
C ALA A 153 -2.17 16.99 10.79
N ASP A 154 -1.83 18.19 10.31
CA ASP A 154 -2.69 19.37 10.44
C ASP A 154 -3.84 19.29 9.41
N PRO A 155 -5.12 19.38 9.82
CA PRO A 155 -6.26 19.30 8.91
C PRO A 155 -6.29 20.45 7.86
N ASP A 156 -5.72 21.62 8.14
CA ASP A 156 -5.66 22.73 7.18
C ASP A 156 -4.58 22.47 6.11
N GLU A 157 -3.45 21.89 6.49
CA GLU A 157 -2.44 21.42 5.53
C GLU A 157 -2.98 20.28 4.67
N CYS A 158 -3.72 19.33 5.25
CA CYS A 158 -4.42 18.28 4.52
C CYS A 158 -5.39 18.85 3.48
N LYS A 159 -6.13 19.90 3.84
CA LYS A 159 -7.01 20.62 2.92
C LYS A 159 -6.23 21.28 1.78
N ALA A 160 -5.12 21.95 2.09
CA ALA A 160 -4.29 22.62 1.09
C ALA A 160 -3.72 21.64 0.06
N ILE A 161 -3.23 20.48 0.50
CA ILE A 161 -2.74 19.41 -0.40
C ILE A 161 -3.88 18.77 -1.20
N SER A 162 -5.03 18.49 -0.56
CA SER A 162 -6.21 17.94 -1.21
C SER A 162 -6.73 18.82 -2.35
N ASP A 163 -6.72 20.14 -2.17
CA ASP A 163 -7.19 21.12 -3.16
C ASP A 163 -6.29 21.20 -4.41
N LEU A 164 -5.11 20.59 -4.40
CA LEU A 164 -4.25 20.50 -5.58
C LEU A 164 -4.77 19.50 -6.62
N GLY A 165 -5.77 18.68 -6.25
CA GLY A 165 -6.37 17.70 -7.13
C GLY A 165 -5.66 16.34 -7.10
N ILE A 166 -5.03 15.99 -5.99
CA ILE A 166 -4.56 14.61 -5.76
C ILE A 166 -5.75 13.65 -5.75
N ASP A 167 -5.52 12.35 -5.91
CA ASP A 167 -6.58 11.35 -5.96
C ASP A 167 -6.90 10.76 -4.58
N PHE A 168 -5.93 10.69 -3.68
CA PHE A 168 -6.07 10.22 -2.31
C PHE A 168 -4.96 10.77 -1.42
N LEU A 169 -5.27 10.89 -0.13
CA LEU A 169 -4.44 11.57 0.86
C LEU A 169 -4.08 10.63 2.00
N VAL A 170 -2.78 10.47 2.27
CA VAL A 170 -2.31 9.88 3.52
C VAL A 170 -2.00 10.96 4.54
N ALA A 171 -2.43 10.72 5.77
CA ALA A 171 -2.23 11.64 6.88
C ALA A 171 -1.70 10.89 8.11
N GLY A 172 -0.74 11.47 8.80
CA GLY A 172 -0.31 11.00 10.11
C GLY A 172 -1.46 11.12 11.12
N ILE A 173 -1.84 10.02 11.74
CA ILE A 173 -2.88 9.95 12.78
C ILE A 173 -2.45 9.07 13.96
N GLY A 174 -1.14 9.01 14.23
CA GLY A 174 -0.54 8.15 15.24
C GLY A 174 -0.27 6.71 14.78
N ASN A 175 -0.38 6.46 13.48
CA ASN A 175 -0.04 5.19 12.85
C ASN A 175 1.48 5.05 12.67
N ILE A 176 1.96 3.79 12.66
CA ILE A 176 3.38 3.44 12.71
C ILE A 176 3.68 2.34 11.69
N HIS A 177 4.78 2.49 10.94
CA HIS A 177 5.33 1.41 10.12
C HIS A 177 5.95 0.32 10.99
N GLY A 178 5.76 -0.95 10.60
CA GLY A 178 6.31 -2.08 11.33
C GLY A 178 5.42 -2.56 12.48
N LYS A 179 6.05 -2.99 13.57
CA LYS A 179 5.35 -3.49 14.75
C LYS A 179 5.03 -2.35 15.70
N TYR A 180 3.78 -2.29 16.13
CA TYR A 180 3.36 -1.31 17.13
C TYR A 180 3.96 -1.65 18.51
N PRO A 181 4.47 -0.65 19.26
CA PRO A 181 4.95 -0.86 20.61
C PRO A 181 3.79 -1.12 21.58
N GLU A 182 4.07 -1.82 22.70
CA GLU A 182 3.06 -2.15 23.70
C GLU A 182 2.36 -0.92 24.32
N ASN A 183 3.05 0.21 24.38
CA ASN A 183 2.52 1.47 24.90
C ASN A 183 1.86 2.38 23.83
N TRP A 184 1.60 1.86 22.64
CA TRP A 184 0.92 2.62 21.62
C TRP A 184 -0.48 3.06 22.05
N GLN A 185 -0.80 4.33 21.84
CA GLN A 185 -2.05 4.94 22.32
C GLN A 185 -3.25 4.76 21.38
N GLY A 186 -3.05 4.11 20.24
CA GLY A 186 -4.07 3.96 19.21
C GLY A 186 -4.04 5.05 18.15
N LEU A 187 -4.94 4.95 17.18
CA LEU A 187 -5.13 5.96 16.14
C LEU A 187 -5.85 7.19 16.70
N SER A 188 -5.44 8.38 16.27
CA SER A 188 -6.15 9.63 16.57
C SER A 188 -7.39 9.78 15.68
N PHE A 189 -8.51 9.27 16.13
CA PHE A 189 -9.79 9.42 15.40
C PHE A 189 -10.32 10.85 15.40
N GLU A 190 -9.94 11.65 16.37
CA GLU A 190 -10.25 13.08 16.40
C GLU A 190 -9.55 13.80 15.22
N THR A 191 -8.28 13.54 15.02
CA THR A 191 -7.53 14.09 13.87
C THR A 191 -8.11 13.57 12.55
N LEU A 192 -8.41 12.26 12.46
CA LEU A 192 -8.97 11.67 11.25
C LEU A 192 -10.32 12.27 10.87
N ASP A 193 -11.21 12.47 11.85
CA ASP A 193 -12.53 13.09 11.63
C ASP A 193 -12.39 14.54 11.17
N ALA A 194 -11.50 15.32 11.82
CA ALA A 194 -11.24 16.71 11.43
C ALA A 194 -10.70 16.80 9.98
N ILE A 195 -9.82 15.89 9.58
CA ILE A 195 -9.31 15.80 8.21
C ILE A 195 -10.45 15.46 7.25
N GLN A 196 -11.25 14.44 7.56
CA GLN A 196 -12.35 14.01 6.72
C GLN A 196 -13.38 15.14 6.53
N GLN A 197 -13.71 15.90 7.57
CA GLN A 197 -14.62 17.06 7.47
C GLN A 197 -14.06 18.16 6.55
N LYS A 198 -12.75 18.40 6.56
CA LYS A 198 -12.09 19.41 5.71
C LYS A 198 -11.89 18.97 4.27
N THR A 199 -11.57 17.71 4.06
CA THR A 199 -11.25 17.17 2.73
C THR A 199 -12.45 16.56 1.99
N GLY A 200 -13.56 16.35 2.71
CA GLY A 200 -14.84 15.92 2.11
C GLY A 200 -14.76 14.58 1.37
N ALA A 201 -14.93 14.61 0.06
CA ALA A 201 -14.97 13.39 -0.77
C ALA A 201 -13.60 12.74 -1.02
N MET A 202 -12.49 13.35 -0.58
CA MET A 202 -11.14 12.82 -0.76
C MET A 202 -10.99 11.45 -0.09
N PRO A 203 -10.62 10.37 -0.80
CA PRO A 203 -10.28 9.11 -0.19
C PRO A 203 -9.07 9.26 0.74
N LEU A 204 -9.17 8.77 1.97
CA LEU A 204 -8.08 8.80 2.94
C LEU A 204 -7.33 7.47 2.96
N VAL A 205 -6.05 7.52 3.31
CA VAL A 205 -5.16 6.38 3.33
C VAL A 205 -4.61 6.16 4.73
N LEU A 206 -4.59 4.90 5.17
CA LEU A 206 -3.96 4.46 6.41
C LEU A 206 -2.72 3.62 6.08
N HIS A 207 -1.54 4.17 6.36
CA HIS A 207 -0.28 3.44 6.34
C HIS A 207 -0.07 2.67 7.65
N GLY A 208 0.83 1.68 7.63
CA GLY A 208 1.16 0.91 8.83
C GLY A 208 0.01 0.04 9.34
N GLY A 209 -0.76 -0.57 8.43
CA GLY A 209 -1.94 -1.38 8.78
C GLY A 209 -1.68 -2.69 9.53
N THR A 210 -0.40 -3.05 9.74
CA THR A 210 0.01 -4.28 10.44
C THR A 210 -0.29 -4.20 11.94
N GLY A 211 -1.13 -5.12 12.46
CA GLY A 211 -1.35 -5.24 13.91
C GLY A 211 -2.30 -4.22 14.53
N ILE A 212 -2.94 -3.35 13.74
CA ILE A 212 -4.00 -2.48 14.24
C ILE A 212 -5.24 -3.31 14.57
N PRO A 213 -5.89 -3.13 15.74
CA PRO A 213 -7.11 -3.83 16.12
C PRO A 213 -8.23 -3.67 15.08
N ALA A 214 -8.99 -4.74 14.87
CA ALA A 214 -10.04 -4.79 13.84
C ALA A 214 -11.13 -3.73 14.00
N ASP A 215 -11.50 -3.38 15.23
CA ASP A 215 -12.45 -2.32 15.55
C ASP A 215 -11.92 -0.92 15.17
N MET A 216 -10.62 -0.67 15.36
CA MET A 216 -9.97 0.57 14.93
C MET A 216 -9.91 0.67 13.40
N ILE A 217 -9.61 -0.43 12.70
CA ILE A 217 -9.64 -0.48 11.24
C ILE A 217 -11.04 -0.13 10.72
N LYS A 218 -12.08 -0.78 11.26
CA LYS A 218 -13.47 -0.50 10.86
C LYS A 218 -13.86 0.96 11.10
N LYS A 219 -13.51 1.49 12.26
CA LYS A 219 -13.77 2.90 12.58
C LYS A 219 -13.03 3.87 11.66
N ALA A 220 -11.78 3.55 11.28
CA ALA A 220 -11.04 4.36 10.31
C ALA A 220 -11.71 4.35 8.92
N ILE A 221 -12.20 3.18 8.47
CA ILE A 221 -12.95 3.06 7.21
C ILE A 221 -14.24 3.87 7.26
N ASP A 222 -15.00 3.82 8.35
CA ASP A 222 -16.22 4.61 8.54
C ASP A 222 -15.94 6.13 8.50
N LEU A 223 -14.73 6.55 8.88
CA LEU A 223 -14.24 7.93 8.81
C LEU A 223 -13.53 8.28 7.48
N GLY A 224 -13.70 7.46 6.44
CA GLY A 224 -13.29 7.80 5.07
C GLY A 224 -11.94 7.21 4.62
N VAL A 225 -11.34 6.32 5.42
CA VAL A 225 -10.18 5.54 4.95
C VAL A 225 -10.65 4.56 3.88
N ALA A 226 -10.05 4.66 2.68
CA ALA A 226 -10.39 3.87 1.51
C ALA A 226 -9.23 2.99 1.01
N LYS A 227 -8.02 3.19 1.55
CA LYS A 227 -6.81 2.41 1.25
C LYS A 227 -6.07 2.10 2.55
N ILE A 228 -5.61 0.87 2.71
CA ILE A 228 -4.83 0.47 3.89
C ILE A 228 -3.59 -0.29 3.43
N ASN A 229 -2.41 0.16 3.85
CA ASN A 229 -1.13 -0.45 3.52
C ASN A 229 -0.77 -1.56 4.50
N VAL A 230 -0.41 -2.74 3.97
CA VAL A 230 0.04 -3.91 4.72
C VAL A 230 1.34 -4.43 4.11
N ASN A 231 2.43 -4.39 4.86
CA ASN A 231 3.75 -4.89 4.45
C ASN A 231 4.30 -5.89 5.46
N THR A 232 4.61 -5.42 6.66
CA THR A 232 5.32 -6.18 7.70
C THR A 232 4.62 -7.50 8.04
N GLU A 233 3.31 -7.55 8.08
CA GLU A 233 2.56 -8.77 8.41
C GLU A 233 2.76 -9.88 7.36
N CYS A 234 2.80 -9.51 6.08
CA CYS A 234 3.14 -10.46 5.00
C CYS A 234 4.59 -10.95 5.12
N GLN A 235 5.53 -10.07 5.48
CA GLN A 235 6.93 -10.45 5.67
C GLN A 235 7.09 -11.41 6.86
N LEU A 236 6.40 -11.16 7.97
CA LEU A 236 6.45 -12.01 9.16
C LEU A 236 5.83 -13.38 8.90
N SER A 237 4.68 -13.45 8.24
CA SER A 237 4.01 -14.71 7.92
C SER A 237 4.83 -15.57 6.96
N PHE A 238 5.43 -14.96 5.93
CA PHE A 238 6.34 -15.65 5.02
C PHE A 238 7.56 -16.21 5.75
N ALA A 239 8.21 -15.39 6.57
CA ALA A 239 9.40 -15.79 7.32
C ALA A 239 9.12 -16.93 8.29
N ALA A 240 7.99 -16.88 9.02
CA ALA A 240 7.58 -17.91 9.95
C ALA A 240 7.33 -19.26 9.25
N ALA A 241 6.53 -19.29 8.21
CA ALA A 241 6.23 -20.51 7.47
C ALA A 241 7.46 -21.12 6.77
N THR A 242 8.37 -20.28 6.26
CA THR A 242 9.64 -20.75 5.67
C THR A 242 10.55 -21.34 6.75
N ARG A 243 10.63 -20.72 7.93
CA ARG A 243 11.40 -21.25 9.08
C ARG A 243 10.86 -22.61 9.51
N GLU A 244 9.56 -22.74 9.71
CA GLU A 244 8.94 -24.03 10.07
C GLU A 244 9.26 -25.14 9.06
N TYR A 245 9.27 -24.82 7.76
CA TYR A 245 9.65 -25.77 6.72
C TYR A 245 11.09 -26.27 6.88
N ILE A 246 12.02 -25.37 7.18
CA ILE A 246 13.45 -25.67 7.40
C ILE A 246 13.65 -26.42 8.72
N GLU A 247 13.08 -25.96 9.82
CA GLU A 247 13.19 -26.59 11.13
C GLU A 247 12.61 -28.02 11.14
N ALA A 248 11.60 -28.28 10.33
CA ALA A 248 11.07 -29.61 10.11
C ALA A 248 11.95 -30.52 9.21
N GLY A 249 13.10 -30.03 8.73
CA GLY A 249 14.04 -30.75 7.88
C GLY A 249 13.51 -31.09 6.50
N LYS A 250 12.44 -30.41 6.05
CA LYS A 250 11.80 -30.70 4.75
C LYS A 250 12.66 -30.27 3.57
N ASP A 251 13.51 -29.28 3.75
CA ASP A 251 14.51 -28.85 2.77
C ASP A 251 15.56 -29.92 2.46
N GLN A 252 15.82 -30.82 3.40
CA GLN A 252 16.78 -31.92 3.26
C GLN A 252 16.17 -33.22 2.71
N GLN A 253 14.84 -33.26 2.51
CA GLN A 253 14.12 -34.45 2.03
C GLN A 253 13.87 -34.37 0.52
N GLY A 254 14.37 -35.33 -0.23
CA GLY A 254 14.21 -35.39 -1.69
C GLY A 254 14.73 -34.10 -2.36
N LYS A 255 13.85 -33.37 -3.03
CA LYS A 255 14.15 -32.04 -3.64
C LYS A 255 13.54 -30.88 -2.83
N GLY A 256 13.46 -30.98 -1.52
CA GLY A 256 12.90 -29.93 -0.66
C GLY A 256 13.67 -28.61 -0.71
N PHE A 257 14.95 -28.63 -1.07
CA PHE A 257 15.80 -27.46 -1.30
C PHE A 257 15.51 -26.69 -2.60
N ASP A 258 14.71 -27.23 -3.51
CA ASP A 258 14.30 -26.52 -4.74
C ASP A 258 13.55 -25.24 -4.34
N PRO A 259 13.93 -24.04 -4.83
CA PRO A 259 13.31 -22.78 -4.46
C PRO A 259 11.77 -22.79 -4.62
N ARG A 260 11.25 -23.49 -5.62
CA ARG A 260 9.81 -23.64 -5.85
C ARG A 260 9.09 -24.37 -4.70
N LYS A 261 9.80 -25.22 -3.96
CA LYS A 261 9.29 -25.96 -2.79
C LYS A 261 9.62 -25.25 -1.48
N LEU A 262 10.84 -24.71 -1.39
CA LEU A 262 11.32 -24.03 -0.21
C LEU A 262 10.50 -22.75 0.09
N LEU A 263 10.13 -22.00 -0.95
CA LEU A 263 9.39 -20.74 -0.82
C LEU A 263 7.86 -20.92 -0.82
N ALA A 264 7.35 -22.09 -1.20
CA ALA A 264 5.92 -22.36 -1.31
C ALA A 264 5.14 -22.15 0.01
N PRO A 265 5.61 -22.65 1.18
CA PRO A 265 4.91 -22.41 2.45
C PRO A 265 4.79 -20.94 2.81
N GLY A 266 5.85 -20.16 2.57
CA GLY A 266 5.85 -18.72 2.76
C GLY A 266 4.85 -18.01 1.83
N ALA A 267 4.80 -18.39 0.56
CA ALA A 267 3.83 -17.84 -0.39
C ALA A 267 2.38 -18.15 0.01
N GLU A 268 2.08 -19.36 0.49
CA GLU A 268 0.75 -19.70 1.01
C GLU A 268 0.40 -18.92 2.29
N ALA A 269 1.38 -18.65 3.16
CA ALA A 269 1.17 -17.82 4.33
C ALA A 269 0.82 -16.37 3.96
N ILE A 270 1.46 -15.82 2.91
CA ILE A 270 1.08 -14.50 2.37
C ILE A 270 -0.37 -14.51 1.88
N LYS A 271 -0.80 -15.54 1.12
CA LYS A 271 -2.19 -15.64 0.67
C LYS A 271 -3.19 -15.61 1.83
N ALA A 272 -2.88 -16.34 2.91
CA ALA A 272 -3.73 -16.35 4.11
C ALA A 272 -3.82 -14.96 4.76
N THR A 273 -2.69 -14.25 4.91
CA THR A 273 -2.65 -12.89 5.43
C THR A 273 -3.42 -11.91 4.53
N VAL A 274 -3.19 -11.95 3.23
CA VAL A 274 -3.89 -11.09 2.26
C VAL A 274 -5.39 -11.32 2.29
N LYS A 275 -5.83 -12.59 2.34
CA LYS A 275 -7.25 -12.95 2.47
C LYS A 275 -7.87 -12.36 3.73
N GLU A 276 -7.24 -12.56 4.90
CA GLU A 276 -7.70 -12.01 6.18
C GLU A 276 -7.87 -10.49 6.10
N LYS A 277 -6.90 -9.79 5.51
CA LYS A 277 -6.97 -8.32 5.38
C LYS A 277 -8.06 -7.88 4.40
N MET A 278 -8.23 -8.54 3.26
CA MET A 278 -9.30 -8.22 2.31
C MET A 278 -10.69 -8.44 2.94
N GLU A 279 -10.86 -9.49 3.74
CA GLU A 279 -12.08 -9.74 4.53
C GLU A 279 -12.30 -8.65 5.59
N LEU A 280 -11.27 -8.31 6.37
CA LEU A 280 -11.33 -7.27 7.39
C LEU A 280 -11.67 -5.88 6.80
N PHE A 281 -11.06 -5.54 5.65
CA PHE A 281 -11.26 -4.26 4.97
C PHE A 281 -12.59 -4.19 4.20
N GLY A 282 -13.28 -5.31 4.04
CA GLY A 282 -14.58 -5.39 3.35
C GLY A 282 -14.49 -5.30 1.83
N SER A 283 -13.30 -5.57 1.23
CA SER A 283 -13.09 -5.46 -0.22
C SER A 283 -13.46 -6.72 -1.01
N VAL A 284 -13.79 -7.83 -0.36
CA VAL A 284 -14.20 -9.07 -1.01
C VAL A 284 -15.48 -8.85 -1.83
N GLY A 285 -15.47 -9.27 -3.10
CA GLY A 285 -16.60 -9.11 -4.02
C GLY A 285 -16.81 -7.68 -4.53
N LYS A 286 -15.80 -6.79 -4.40
CA LYS A 286 -15.89 -5.38 -4.79
C LYS A 286 -15.15 -5.02 -6.09
N ALA A 287 -14.65 -6.01 -6.83
CA ALA A 287 -13.95 -5.79 -8.10
C ALA A 287 -14.87 -5.43 -9.25
#